data_df77863e3acb632cc45de8ac016d23a0
#
_entry.id   df77863e3acb632cc45de8ac016d23a0
#
_cell.length_a   1.000
_cell.length_b   1.000
_cell.length_c   1.000
_cell.angle_alpha   90.00
_cell.angle_beta   90.00
_cell.angle_gamma   90.00
#
_symmetry.space_group_name_H-M   'P 1'
#
loop_
_entity.id
_entity.type
_entity.pdbx_description
1 polymer ?
#
loop_
_entity_poly.entity_id
_entity_poly.type
_entity_poly.pdbx_seq_one_letter_code
_entity_poly.pdbx_strand_id
1 'polypeptide(L)'
;AEGEKMLAEANEKQNAVLKEAFAEKARIIEEARKKAVSEAHLQIEEATRRIREEKEKAIREVRSEIADLSIAIAEKVMKEKIGRDKEQQQMIDRLLDEVSFSKS
;
A
#
# COMPACT_ATOMS: atom_id res chain seq x y z
N ALA A 1 50.26 31.63 48.96
CA ALA A 1 50.79 30.65 48.60
C ALA A 1 50.11 29.29 48.51
N GLU A 2 49.97 28.47 49.56
CA GLU A 2 49.30 27.15 49.42
C GLU A 2 47.82 27.25 49.14
N GLY A 3 47.10 28.25 49.75
CA GLY A 3 45.69 28.46 49.50
C GLY A 3 45.36 28.88 48.05
N GLU A 4 46.18 29.70 47.46
CA GLU A 4 46.07 30.13 46.07
C GLU A 4 46.34 28.96 45.13
N LYS A 5 47.30 28.13 45.45
CA LYS A 5 47.65 26.94 44.66
C LYS A 5 46.52 25.88 44.70
N MET A 6 45.93 25.66 45.86
CA MET A 6 44.80 24.77 46.04
C MET A 6 43.56 25.25 45.29
N LEU A 7 43.32 26.56 45.30
CA LEU A 7 42.20 27.18 44.56
C LEU A 7 42.41 27.06 43.05
N ALA A 8 43.62 27.30 42.56
CA ALA A 8 43.96 27.13 41.15
C ALA A 8 43.78 25.67 40.69
N GLU A 9 44.22 24.70 41.51
CA GLU A 9 44.04 23.27 41.21
C GLU A 9 42.58 22.89 41.22
N ALA A 10 41.77 23.42 42.14
CA ALA A 10 40.34 23.15 42.19
C ALA A 10 39.63 23.74 40.96
N ASN A 11 40.01 24.94 40.53
CA ASN A 11 39.47 25.56 39.31
C ASN A 11 39.84 24.77 38.07
N GLU A 12 41.07 24.27 37.95
CA GLU A 12 41.49 23.42 36.85
C GLU A 12 40.69 22.13 36.77
N LYS A 13 40.50 21.46 37.95
CA LYS A 13 39.66 20.24 38.00
C LYS A 13 38.21 20.52 37.62
N GLN A 14 37.65 21.63 38.10
CA GLN A 14 36.30 22.01 37.76
C GLN A 14 36.15 22.27 36.26
N ASN A 15 37.11 22.98 35.67
CA ASN A 15 37.11 23.25 34.22
C ASN A 15 37.26 21.96 33.41
N ALA A 16 38.11 21.02 33.86
CA ALA A 16 38.29 19.74 33.20
C ALA A 16 37.01 18.91 33.24
N VAL A 17 36.35 18.86 34.42
CA VAL A 17 35.06 18.14 34.58
C VAL A 17 33.98 18.76 33.69
N LEU A 18 33.88 20.08 33.64
CA LEU A 18 32.92 20.76 32.77
C LEU A 18 33.20 20.51 31.30
N LYS A 19 34.45 20.54 30.89
CA LYS A 19 34.86 20.27 29.51
C LYS A 19 34.50 18.83 29.13
N GLU A 20 34.79 17.89 30.02
CA GLU A 20 34.44 16.48 29.82
C GLU A 20 32.93 16.27 29.76
N ALA A 21 32.18 16.95 30.65
CA ALA A 21 30.72 16.89 30.64
C ALA A 21 30.10 17.44 29.35
N PHE A 22 30.62 18.56 28.84
CA PHE A 22 30.19 19.12 27.56
C PHE A 22 30.52 18.21 26.39
N ALA A 23 31.70 17.57 26.39
CA ALA A 23 32.08 16.61 25.38
C ALA A 23 31.17 15.37 25.40
N GLU A 24 30.87 14.85 26.57
CA GLU A 24 29.96 13.74 26.78
C GLU A 24 28.53 14.08 26.31
N LYS A 25 28.06 15.27 26.66
CA LYS A 25 26.76 15.78 26.19
C LYS A 25 26.70 15.83 24.66
N ALA A 26 27.74 16.38 24.03
CA ALA A 26 27.81 16.46 22.57
C ALA A 26 27.81 15.06 21.93
N ARG A 27 28.53 14.11 22.54
CA ARG A 27 28.56 12.71 22.09
C ARG A 27 27.19 12.06 22.16
N ILE A 28 26.50 12.23 23.29
CA ILE A 28 25.17 11.67 23.53
C ILE A 28 24.16 12.25 22.53
N ILE A 29 24.19 13.55 22.29
CA ILE A 29 23.30 14.21 21.33
C ILE A 29 23.56 13.69 19.92
N GLU A 30 24.83 13.58 19.54
CA GLU A 30 25.19 13.09 18.18
C GLU A 30 24.78 11.63 17.99
N GLU A 31 24.99 10.77 18.97
CA GLU A 31 24.54 9.38 18.92
C GLU A 31 23.02 9.27 18.84
N ALA A 32 22.31 10.07 19.64
CA ALA A 32 20.86 10.11 19.61
C ALA A 32 20.34 10.60 18.24
N ARG A 33 20.99 11.61 17.67
CA ARG A 33 20.65 12.11 16.34
C ARG A 33 20.83 11.05 15.26
N LYS A 34 21.97 10.37 15.25
CA LYS A 34 22.25 9.28 14.31
C LYS A 34 21.24 8.15 14.42
N LYS A 35 20.93 7.77 15.66
CA LYS A 35 19.95 6.72 15.93
C LYS A 35 18.55 7.12 15.45
N ALA A 36 18.14 8.35 15.72
CA ALA A 36 16.85 8.86 15.28
C ALA A 36 16.73 8.91 13.74
N VAL A 37 17.79 9.34 13.06
CA VAL A 37 17.84 9.36 11.59
C VAL A 37 17.77 7.94 11.03
N SER A 38 18.51 7.01 11.62
CA SER A 38 18.50 5.60 11.23
C SER A 38 17.10 4.97 11.41
N GLU A 39 16.46 5.20 12.54
CA GLU A 39 15.11 4.71 12.82
C GLU A 39 14.09 5.33 11.87
N ALA A 40 14.18 6.62 11.61
CA ALA A 40 13.30 7.29 10.66
C ALA A 40 13.45 6.70 9.25
N HIS A 41 14.67 6.41 8.83
CA HIS A 41 14.95 5.78 7.53
C HIS A 41 14.30 4.39 7.43
N LEU A 42 14.43 3.57 8.48
CA LEU A 42 13.83 2.24 8.52
C LEU A 42 12.30 2.32 8.48
N GLN A 43 11.71 3.28 9.19
CA GLN A 43 10.26 3.49 9.17
C GLN A 43 9.76 3.92 7.79
N ILE A 44 10.50 4.79 7.12
CA ILE A 44 10.16 5.22 5.75
C ILE A 44 10.26 4.05 4.77
N GLU A 45 11.30 3.24 4.86
CA GLU A 45 11.45 2.06 4.03
C GLU A 45 10.31 1.07 4.25
N GLU A 46 9.95 0.83 5.50
CA GLU A 46 8.84 -0.06 5.84
C GLU A 46 7.50 0.49 5.35
N ALA A 47 7.25 1.77 5.54
CA ALA A 47 6.03 2.42 5.04
C ALA A 47 5.95 2.37 3.51
N THR A 48 7.05 2.62 2.82
CA THR A 48 7.13 2.54 1.35
C THR A 48 6.83 1.12 0.87
N ARG A 49 7.36 0.11 1.56
CA ARG A 49 7.09 -1.29 1.24
C ARG A 49 5.61 -1.64 1.42
N ARG A 50 5.01 -1.21 2.53
CA ARG A 50 3.58 -1.43 2.80
C ARG A 50 2.70 -0.77 1.75
N ILE A 51 3.01 0.46 1.38
CA ILE A 51 2.28 1.18 0.32
C ILE A 51 2.36 0.42 -0.99
N ARG A 52 3.53 -0.09 -1.35
CA ARG A 52 3.72 -0.88 -2.57
C ARG A 52 2.91 -2.17 -2.52
N GLU A 53 2.96 -2.90 -1.42
CA GLU A 53 2.21 -4.14 -1.23
C GLU A 53 0.69 -3.91 -1.29
N GLU A 54 0.20 -2.84 -0.65
CA GLU A 54 -1.21 -2.48 -0.70
C GLU A 54 -1.65 -2.05 -2.09
N LYS A 55 -0.80 -1.30 -2.79
CA LYS A 55 -1.05 -0.92 -4.19
C LYS A 55 -1.18 -2.15 -5.08
N GLU A 56 -0.25 -3.09 -4.96
CA GLU A 56 -0.28 -4.33 -5.74
C GLU A 56 -1.50 -5.17 -5.41
N LYS A 57 -1.87 -5.24 -4.15
CA LYS A 57 -3.08 -5.92 -3.69
C LYS A 57 -4.33 -5.28 -4.27
N ALA A 58 -4.43 -3.95 -4.21
CA ALA A 58 -5.54 -3.20 -4.77
C ALA A 58 -5.67 -3.41 -6.29
N ILE A 59 -4.56 -3.42 -7.00
CA ILE A 59 -4.54 -3.70 -8.45
C ILE A 59 -5.04 -5.11 -8.74
N ARG A 60 -4.64 -6.11 -7.96
CA ARG A 60 -5.13 -7.48 -8.11
C ARG A 60 -6.63 -7.57 -7.83
N GLU A 61 -7.11 -6.89 -6.80
CA GLU A 61 -8.54 -6.86 -6.48
C GLU A 61 -9.37 -6.22 -7.59
N VAL A 62 -8.93 -5.10 -8.13
CA VAL A 62 -9.58 -4.42 -9.24
C VAL A 62 -9.58 -5.30 -10.50
N ARG A 63 -8.47 -5.95 -10.81
CA ARG A 63 -8.40 -6.91 -11.94
C ARG A 63 -9.36 -8.07 -11.77
N SER A 64 -9.46 -8.60 -10.57
CA SER A 64 -10.40 -9.68 -10.25
C SER A 64 -11.84 -9.24 -10.41
N GLU A 65 -12.19 -8.06 -9.91
CA GLU A 65 -13.53 -7.48 -10.07
C GLU A 65 -13.88 -7.23 -11.53
N ILE A 66 -12.94 -6.72 -12.32
CA ILE A 66 -13.14 -6.50 -13.76
C ILE A 66 -13.33 -7.82 -14.48
N ALA A 67 -12.56 -8.86 -14.14
CA ALA A 67 -12.70 -10.18 -14.72
C ALA A 67 -14.08 -10.78 -14.39
N ASP A 68 -14.51 -10.72 -13.14
CA ASP A 68 -15.81 -11.20 -12.70
C ASP A 68 -16.95 -10.45 -13.40
N LEU A 69 -16.85 -9.14 -13.51
CA LEU A 69 -17.82 -8.31 -14.21
C LEU A 69 -17.86 -8.63 -15.69
N SER A 70 -16.71 -8.83 -16.32
CA SER A 70 -16.62 -9.21 -17.74
C SER A 70 -17.30 -10.54 -17.99
N ILE A 71 -17.10 -11.52 -17.13
CA ILE A 71 -17.76 -12.84 -17.21
C ILE A 71 -19.26 -12.70 -17.04
N ALA A 72 -19.71 -11.92 -16.05
CA ALA A 72 -21.13 -11.68 -15.82
C ALA A 72 -21.82 -11.00 -17.01
N ILE A 73 -21.17 -10.02 -17.61
CA ILE A 73 -21.66 -9.34 -18.82
C ILE A 73 -21.73 -10.34 -19.99
N ALA A 74 -20.68 -11.13 -20.20
CA ALA A 74 -20.64 -12.14 -21.26
C ALA A 74 -21.77 -13.16 -21.10
N GLU A 75 -21.99 -13.65 -19.89
CA GLU A 75 -23.08 -14.58 -19.60
C GLU A 75 -24.46 -13.97 -19.88
N LYS A 76 -24.64 -12.72 -19.50
CA LYS A 76 -25.89 -12.00 -19.75
C LYS A 76 -26.14 -11.80 -21.26
N VAL A 77 -25.11 -11.40 -21.98
CA VAL A 77 -25.19 -11.25 -23.45
C VAL A 77 -25.51 -12.57 -24.11
N MET A 78 -24.87 -13.66 -23.70
CA MET A 78 -25.14 -14.99 -24.22
C MET A 78 -26.56 -15.45 -23.91
N LYS A 79 -27.06 -15.23 -22.71
CA LYS A 79 -28.45 -15.54 -22.32
C LYS A 79 -29.45 -14.79 -23.20
N GLU A 80 -29.25 -13.51 -23.41
CA GLU A 80 -30.12 -12.71 -24.26
C GLU A 80 -30.08 -13.18 -25.70
N LYS A 81 -28.92 -13.52 -26.24
CA LYS A 81 -28.77 -14.07 -27.57
C LYS A 81 -29.50 -15.40 -27.72
N ILE A 82 -29.32 -16.30 -26.78
CA ILE A 82 -29.99 -17.62 -26.80
C ILE A 82 -31.52 -17.42 -26.72
N GLY A 83 -31.97 -16.49 -25.89
CA GLY A 83 -33.39 -16.15 -25.79
C GLY A 83 -33.97 -15.62 -27.10
N ARG A 84 -33.24 -14.73 -27.79
CA ARG A 84 -33.64 -14.22 -29.10
C ARG A 84 -33.66 -15.31 -30.16
N ASP A 85 -32.65 -16.16 -30.17
CA ASP A 85 -32.57 -17.28 -31.11
C ASP A 85 -33.74 -18.26 -30.89
N LYS A 86 -34.10 -18.51 -29.64
CA LYS A 86 -35.29 -19.32 -29.30
C LYS A 86 -36.59 -18.68 -29.77
N GLU A 87 -36.76 -17.39 -29.53
CA GLU A 87 -37.94 -16.66 -29.95
C GLU A 87 -38.04 -16.65 -31.48
N GLN A 88 -36.95 -16.44 -32.16
CA GLN A 88 -36.87 -16.46 -33.61
C GLN A 88 -37.22 -17.83 -34.14
N GLN A 89 -36.70 -18.91 -33.52
CA GLN A 89 -37.02 -20.27 -33.92
C GLN A 89 -38.51 -20.60 -33.69
N GLN A 90 -39.07 -20.15 -32.57
CA GLN A 90 -40.52 -20.34 -32.31
C GLN A 90 -41.38 -19.57 -33.32
N MET A 91 -40.97 -18.41 -33.74
CA MET A 91 -41.63 -17.62 -34.75
C MET A 91 -41.59 -18.31 -36.10
N ILE A 92 -40.43 -18.85 -36.51
CA ILE A 92 -40.27 -19.64 -37.72
C ILE A 92 -41.17 -20.87 -37.68
N ASP A 93 -41.18 -21.60 -36.58
CA ASP A 93 -42.00 -22.79 -36.40
C ASP A 93 -43.50 -22.45 -36.54
N ARG A 94 -43.96 -21.34 -35.97
CA ARG A 94 -45.35 -20.86 -36.12
C ARG A 94 -45.68 -20.52 -37.57
N LEU A 95 -44.75 -19.83 -38.24
CA LEU A 95 -44.98 -19.48 -39.66
C LEU A 95 -45.02 -20.71 -40.53
N LEU A 96 -44.18 -21.71 -40.28
CA LEU A 96 -44.20 -22.98 -40.98
C LEU A 96 -45.50 -23.75 -40.76
N ASP A 97 -46.00 -23.77 -39.53
CA ASP A 97 -47.26 -24.41 -39.17
C ASP A 97 -48.44 -23.72 -39.89
N GLU A 98 -48.44 -22.37 -39.96
CA GLU A 98 -49.46 -21.64 -40.67
C GLU A 98 -49.46 -21.93 -42.18
N VAL A 99 -48.26 -21.98 -42.78
CA VAL A 99 -48.13 -22.34 -44.19
C VAL A 99 -48.56 -23.77 -44.46
N SER A 100 -48.17 -24.71 -43.64
CA SER A 100 -48.57 -26.11 -43.71
C SER A 100 -50.10 -26.29 -43.58
N PHE A 101 -50.67 -25.56 -42.62
CA PHE A 101 -52.11 -25.61 -42.37
C PHE A 101 -52.93 -24.98 -43.53
N SER A 102 -52.44 -23.88 -44.14
CA SER A 102 -53.12 -23.25 -45.25
C SER A 102 -53.04 -24.06 -46.57
N LYS A 103 -52.09 -25.00 -46.71
CA LYS A 103 -51.95 -25.90 -47.83
C LYS A 103 -52.76 -27.17 -47.73
N SER A 104 -53.22 -27.49 -46.56
CA SER A 104 -54.06 -28.65 -46.32
C SER A 104 -55.52 -28.32 -46.45
#